data_12f4c7475d51a1678ac0bdcfcc34e97b
#
_entry.id   12f4c7475d51a1678ac0bdcfcc34e97b
#
_cell.length_a   1.000
_cell.length_b   1.000
_cell.length_c   1.000
_cell.angle_alpha   90.00
_cell.angle_beta   90.00
_cell.angle_gamma   90.00
#
_symmetry.space_group_name_H-M   'P 1'
#
loop_
_entity.id
_entity.type
_entity.pdbx_description
1 polymer ?
#
loop_
_entity_poly.entity_id
_entity_poly.type
_entity_poly.pdbx_seq_one_letter_code
_entity_poly.pdbx_strand_id
1 'polypeptide(L)'
;MLDRQTQIEMLVDHFKRPRHKGLLEGADAVMPGGNPGCGDLVTMHVKADPDGRVEAVSFEGEGCTISQAAASILADRINRTHPTLDEVMDFPYERMIDMLGKDVVGFRERCATLALGTLKMAAKRIQVHRRLREAGRSDQEIRDLERALMDSRNEPGLVFGEAAEEQRGVGGAER
;
A
#
# COMPACT_ATOMS: atom_id res chain seq x y z
N MET A 1 10.85 16.21 16.84
CA MET A 1 10.54 14.75 16.86
C MET A 1 9.45 14.58 17.91
N LEU A 2 8.35 13.85 17.62
CA LEU A 2 7.30 13.59 18.61
C LEU A 2 7.88 12.68 19.70
N ASP A 3 7.47 12.88 20.96
CA ASP A 3 7.81 11.97 22.04
C ASP A 3 7.10 10.61 21.85
N ARG A 4 7.60 9.57 22.52
CA ARG A 4 7.09 8.20 22.39
C ARG A 4 5.61 8.07 22.74
N GLN A 5 5.13 8.79 23.75
CA GLN A 5 3.73 8.74 24.17
C GLN A 5 2.81 9.32 23.09
N THR A 6 3.16 10.47 22.53
CA THR A 6 2.45 11.11 21.41
C THR A 6 2.41 10.20 20.17
N GLN A 7 3.52 9.48 19.87
CA GLN A 7 3.55 8.51 18.77
C GLN A 7 2.58 7.33 18.99
N ILE A 8 2.53 6.79 20.20
CA ILE A 8 1.59 5.72 20.56
C ILE A 8 0.14 6.20 20.42
N GLU A 9 -0.17 7.39 20.94
CA GLU A 9 -1.51 7.96 20.84
C GLU A 9 -1.93 8.19 19.39
N MET A 10 -1.04 8.69 18.55
CA MET A 10 -1.27 8.84 17.10
C MET A 10 -1.57 7.49 16.43
N LEU A 11 -0.78 6.45 16.71
CA LEU A 11 -0.99 5.11 16.16
C LEU A 11 -2.32 4.53 16.59
N VAL A 12 -2.66 4.64 17.87
CA VAL A 12 -3.94 4.16 18.42
C VAL A 12 -5.12 4.93 17.81
N ASP A 13 -4.99 6.23 17.61
CA ASP A 13 -6.03 7.04 16.97
C ASP A 13 -6.25 6.64 15.51
N HIS A 14 -5.19 6.49 14.73
CA HIS A 14 -5.28 6.04 13.33
C HIS A 14 -5.78 4.58 13.20
N PHE A 15 -5.50 3.74 14.17
CA PHE A 15 -6.05 2.38 14.20
C PHE A 15 -7.55 2.37 14.50
N LYS A 16 -7.99 3.12 15.51
CA LYS A 16 -9.40 3.17 15.94
C LYS A 16 -10.29 3.98 15.00
N ARG A 17 -9.74 5.01 14.41
CA ARG A 17 -10.42 5.97 13.49
C ARG A 17 -9.60 6.16 12.24
N PRO A 18 -9.48 5.12 11.39
CA PRO A 18 -8.63 5.19 10.20
C PRO A 18 -9.14 6.24 9.22
N ARG A 19 -8.20 7.02 8.65
CA ARG A 19 -8.45 7.99 7.59
C ARG A 19 -8.33 7.27 6.26
N HIS A 20 -9.21 7.62 5.33
CA HIS A 20 -9.20 7.07 3.96
C HIS A 20 -9.31 5.53 3.88
N LYS A 21 -9.98 4.90 4.84
CA LYS A 21 -10.26 3.46 4.79
C LYS A 21 -11.53 3.18 4.00
N GLY A 22 -11.44 2.33 2.99
CA GLY A 22 -12.53 1.91 2.11
C GLY A 22 -12.14 1.94 0.63
N LEU A 23 -13.11 1.62 -0.21
CA LEU A 23 -12.95 1.64 -1.67
C LEU A 23 -12.74 3.06 -2.19
N LEU A 24 -12.01 3.18 -3.29
CA LEU A 24 -11.87 4.41 -4.06
C LEU A 24 -12.45 4.20 -5.45
N GLU A 25 -13.57 4.85 -5.74
CA GLU A 25 -14.19 4.79 -7.06
C GLU A 25 -13.27 5.41 -8.12
N GLY A 26 -13.16 4.74 -9.27
CA GLY A 26 -12.33 5.22 -10.37
C GLY A 26 -10.82 5.16 -10.08
N ALA A 27 -10.38 4.29 -9.19
CA ALA A 27 -8.97 4.05 -8.97
C ALA A 27 -8.28 3.52 -10.25
N ASP A 28 -7.12 4.10 -10.60
CA ASP A 28 -6.30 3.66 -11.73
C ASP A 28 -5.53 2.37 -11.40
N ALA A 29 -5.26 2.14 -10.12
CA ALA A 29 -4.67 0.89 -9.63
C ALA A 29 -5.29 0.47 -8.29
N VAL A 30 -5.57 -0.82 -8.18
CA VAL A 30 -5.91 -1.51 -6.94
C VAL A 30 -4.85 -2.58 -6.73
N MET A 31 -4.11 -2.49 -5.63
CA MET A 31 -2.96 -3.36 -5.37
C MET A 31 -3.10 -4.01 -3.99
N PRO A 32 -3.32 -5.32 -3.93
CA PRO A 32 -3.25 -6.07 -2.68
C PRO A 32 -1.80 -6.35 -2.27
N GLY A 33 -1.55 -6.34 -0.98
CA GLY A 33 -0.27 -6.68 -0.37
C GLY A 33 -0.47 -7.42 0.94
N GLY A 34 0.43 -8.33 1.27
CA GLY A 34 0.35 -9.16 2.46
C GLY A 34 1.70 -9.35 3.15
N ASN A 35 1.66 -9.54 4.46
CA ASN A 35 2.80 -9.96 5.26
C ASN A 35 2.49 -11.33 5.90
N PRO A 36 2.91 -12.43 5.28
CA PRO A 36 2.56 -13.77 5.75
C PRO A 36 3.10 -14.08 7.14
N GLY A 37 4.16 -13.38 7.59
CA GLY A 37 4.72 -13.55 8.93
C GLY A 37 3.82 -13.03 10.06
N CYS A 38 2.87 -12.13 9.76
CA CYS A 38 1.94 -11.53 10.73
C CYS A 38 0.47 -11.73 10.34
N GLY A 39 0.18 -12.23 9.13
CA GLY A 39 -1.18 -12.30 8.60
C GLY A 39 -1.78 -10.93 8.24
N ASP A 40 -0.96 -9.87 8.21
CA ASP A 40 -1.43 -8.53 7.84
C ASP A 40 -1.73 -8.49 6.33
N LEU A 41 -2.88 -7.93 5.97
CA LEU A 41 -3.29 -7.67 4.59
C LEU A 41 -3.62 -6.19 4.43
N VAL A 42 -3.21 -5.61 3.31
CA VAL A 42 -3.57 -4.25 2.91
C VAL A 42 -3.82 -4.22 1.41
N THR A 43 -4.87 -3.55 0.97
CA THR A 43 -5.11 -3.24 -0.43
C THR A 43 -5.07 -1.73 -0.59
N MET A 44 -4.19 -1.23 -1.45
CA MET A 44 -4.09 0.20 -1.74
C MET A 44 -4.84 0.51 -3.03
N HIS A 45 -5.70 1.51 -2.99
CA HIS A 45 -6.41 2.07 -4.14
C HIS A 45 -5.78 3.41 -4.46
N VAL A 46 -5.37 3.62 -5.70
CA VAL A 46 -4.66 4.83 -6.13
C VAL A 46 -5.32 5.41 -7.36
N LYS A 47 -5.61 6.70 -7.34
CA LYS A 47 -6.02 7.48 -8.47
C LYS A 47 -4.97 8.56 -8.74
N ALA A 48 -4.57 8.73 -10.01
CA ALA A 48 -3.57 9.70 -10.41
C ALA A 48 -4.05 10.49 -11.64
N ASP A 49 -3.78 11.79 -11.64
CA ASP A 49 -4.07 12.68 -12.76
C ASP A 49 -3.19 12.38 -13.99
N PRO A 50 -3.50 12.92 -15.17
CA PRO A 50 -2.70 12.70 -16.39
C PRO A 50 -1.23 13.12 -16.24
N ASP A 51 -0.93 14.09 -15.41
CA ASP A 51 0.43 14.60 -15.18
C ASP A 51 1.24 13.71 -14.22
N GLY A 52 0.62 12.66 -13.69
CA GLY A 52 1.28 11.69 -12.81
C GLY A 52 1.28 12.08 -11.33
N ARG A 53 0.45 13.05 -10.91
CA ARG A 53 0.22 13.34 -9.49
C ARG A 53 -0.86 12.43 -8.92
N VAL A 54 -0.67 12.04 -7.69
CA VAL A 54 -1.68 11.26 -6.96
C VAL A 54 -2.84 12.18 -6.58
N GLU A 55 -4.01 11.95 -7.16
CA GLU A 55 -5.25 12.69 -6.82
C GLU A 55 -5.83 12.18 -5.49
N ALA A 56 -5.88 10.87 -5.33
CA ALA A 56 -6.45 10.25 -4.14
C ALA A 56 -5.85 8.87 -3.87
N VAL A 57 -5.78 8.52 -2.59
CA VAL A 57 -5.45 7.18 -2.10
C VAL A 57 -6.43 6.78 -1.03
N SER A 58 -6.90 5.53 -1.09
CA SER A 58 -7.58 4.88 0.02
C SER A 58 -7.01 3.49 0.24
N PHE A 59 -7.42 2.85 1.32
CA PHE A 59 -6.99 1.48 1.61
C PHE A 59 -8.07 0.66 2.27
N GLU A 60 -7.99 -0.64 2.05
CA GLU A 60 -8.71 -1.66 2.81
C GLU A 60 -7.68 -2.60 3.42
N GLY A 61 -8.07 -3.32 4.46
CA GLY A 61 -7.19 -4.34 5.01
C GLY A 61 -7.52 -4.71 6.45
N GLU A 62 -6.82 -5.77 6.87
CA GLU A 62 -6.89 -6.35 8.20
C GLU A 62 -5.47 -6.61 8.69
N GLY A 63 -5.27 -6.56 10.01
CA GLY A 63 -3.95 -6.81 10.56
C GLY A 63 -3.71 -6.13 11.89
N CYS A 64 -2.47 -6.09 12.31
CA CYS A 64 -2.07 -5.54 13.59
C CYS A 64 -2.25 -4.01 13.64
N THR A 65 -2.24 -3.47 14.86
CA THR A 65 -2.36 -2.01 15.10
C THR A 65 -1.35 -1.21 14.29
N ILE A 66 -0.09 -1.71 14.17
CA ILE A 66 0.97 -1.00 13.45
C ILE A 66 0.67 -0.95 11.95
N SER A 67 0.31 -2.09 11.33
CA SER A 67 0.05 -2.12 9.89
C SER A 67 -1.16 -1.28 9.48
N GLN A 68 -2.25 -1.33 10.26
CA GLN A 68 -3.45 -0.57 9.96
C GLN A 68 -3.27 0.94 10.23
N ALA A 69 -2.60 1.32 11.32
CA ALA A 69 -2.26 2.71 11.59
C ALA A 69 -1.30 3.26 10.52
N ALA A 70 -0.29 2.48 10.13
CA ALA A 70 0.65 2.84 9.07
C ALA A 70 -0.06 3.14 7.74
N ALA A 71 -1.01 2.27 7.33
CA ALA A 71 -1.78 2.49 6.11
C ALA A 71 -2.62 3.78 6.19
N SER A 72 -3.26 4.02 7.34
CA SER A 72 -4.05 5.24 7.58
C SER A 72 -3.19 6.51 7.57
N ILE A 73 -2.04 6.50 8.24
CA ILE A 73 -1.10 7.64 8.30
C ILE A 73 -0.54 7.93 6.90
N LEU A 74 -0.16 6.89 6.17
CA LEU A 74 0.35 7.02 4.81
C LEU A 74 -0.71 7.60 3.87
N ALA A 75 -1.93 7.04 3.88
CA ALA A 75 -3.02 7.52 3.05
C ALA A 75 -3.37 8.99 3.33
N ASP A 76 -3.45 9.37 4.62
CA ASP A 76 -3.70 10.76 5.02
C ASP A 76 -2.60 11.72 4.54
N ARG A 77 -1.32 11.30 4.66
CA ARG A 77 -0.19 12.07 4.14
C ARG A 77 -0.27 12.27 2.63
N ILE A 78 -0.45 11.19 1.87
CA ILE A 78 -0.50 11.25 0.39
C ILE A 78 -1.66 12.14 -0.08
N ASN A 79 -2.85 12.02 0.52
CA ASN A 79 -4.00 12.84 0.16
C ASN A 79 -3.85 14.32 0.53
N ARG A 80 -2.94 14.67 1.44
CA ARG A 80 -2.61 16.07 1.77
C ARG A 80 -1.52 16.65 0.89
N THR A 81 -0.57 15.83 0.46
CA THR A 81 0.63 16.33 -0.24
C THR A 81 0.56 16.17 -1.75
N HIS A 82 -0.33 15.31 -2.25
CA HIS A 82 -0.51 15.00 -3.67
C HIS A 82 0.81 14.82 -4.42
N PRO A 83 1.70 13.90 -3.96
CA PRO A 83 3.00 13.69 -4.58
C PRO A 83 2.83 13.15 -6.00
N THR A 84 3.88 13.25 -6.81
CA THR A 84 3.95 12.52 -8.07
C THR A 84 4.16 11.02 -7.83
N LEU A 85 3.84 10.20 -8.82
CA LEU A 85 4.10 8.76 -8.77
C LEU A 85 5.61 8.46 -8.58
N ASP A 86 6.50 9.30 -9.13
CA ASP A 86 7.95 9.18 -8.93
C ASP A 86 8.33 9.48 -7.47
N GLU A 87 7.79 10.56 -6.88
CA GLU A 87 8.01 10.88 -5.47
C GLU A 87 7.50 9.77 -4.53
N VAL A 88 6.40 9.09 -4.89
CA VAL A 88 5.95 7.90 -4.16
C VAL A 88 6.96 6.77 -4.27
N MET A 89 7.50 6.51 -5.48
CA MET A 89 8.51 5.47 -5.69
C MET A 89 9.80 5.74 -4.91
N ASP A 90 10.21 7.00 -4.81
CA ASP A 90 11.43 7.42 -4.13
C ASP A 90 11.28 7.57 -2.62
N PHE A 91 10.04 7.47 -2.08
CA PHE A 91 9.81 7.64 -0.65
C PHE A 91 10.51 6.54 0.16
N PRO A 92 11.46 6.89 1.07
CA PRO A 92 12.26 5.88 1.80
C PRO A 92 11.41 5.10 2.81
N TYR A 93 11.67 3.80 2.93
CA TYR A 93 11.02 2.96 3.95
C TYR A 93 11.38 3.39 5.38
N GLU A 94 12.61 3.83 5.59
CA GLU A 94 13.11 4.35 6.86
C GLU A 94 12.30 5.56 7.33
N ARG A 95 11.93 6.43 6.39
CA ARG A 95 11.10 7.59 6.69
C ARG A 95 9.70 7.21 7.15
N MET A 96 9.16 6.12 6.63
CA MET A 96 7.88 5.57 7.12
C MET A 96 8.01 5.08 8.57
N ILE A 97 9.10 4.36 8.88
CA ILE A 97 9.40 3.88 10.24
C ILE A 97 9.60 5.07 11.20
N ASP A 98 10.33 6.10 10.77
CA ASP A 98 10.55 7.32 11.56
C ASP A 98 9.25 8.06 11.88
N MET A 99 8.30 8.12 10.92
CA MET A 99 6.99 8.74 11.12
C MET A 99 6.16 8.01 12.18
N LEU A 100 6.28 6.68 12.26
CA LEU A 100 5.57 5.86 13.25
C LEU A 100 6.28 5.83 14.60
N GLY A 101 7.58 6.11 14.61
CA GLY A 101 8.47 6.02 15.77
C GLY A 101 9.20 4.67 15.84
N LYS A 102 10.52 4.68 15.65
CA LYS A 102 11.36 3.46 15.67
C LYS A 102 11.15 2.62 16.92
N ASP A 103 11.12 3.26 18.09
CA ASP A 103 10.96 2.59 19.38
C ASP A 103 9.56 1.97 19.56
N VAL A 104 8.56 2.49 18.86
CA VAL A 104 7.18 1.98 18.88
C VAL A 104 7.01 0.83 17.89
N VAL A 105 7.60 0.95 16.72
CA VAL A 105 7.61 -0.09 15.67
C VAL A 105 8.40 -1.32 16.12
N GLY A 106 9.58 -1.12 16.75
CA GLY A 106 10.44 -2.18 17.22
C GLY A 106 10.77 -3.19 16.12
N PHE A 107 10.52 -4.47 16.37
CA PHE A 107 10.78 -5.56 15.41
C PHE A 107 9.71 -5.73 14.32
N ARG A 108 8.70 -4.83 14.25
CA ARG A 108 7.59 -4.92 13.31
C ARG A 108 7.75 -4.01 12.09
N GLU A 109 8.96 -3.83 11.61
CA GLU A 109 9.26 -2.96 10.46
C GLU A 109 8.49 -3.40 9.21
N ARG A 110 8.33 -4.71 8.96
CA ARG A 110 7.53 -5.22 7.85
C ARG A 110 6.05 -4.83 7.94
N CYS A 111 5.47 -4.81 9.13
CA CYS A 111 4.10 -4.33 9.34
C CYS A 111 4.01 -2.82 9.09
N ALA A 112 4.99 -2.06 9.56
CA ALA A 112 5.06 -0.61 9.40
C ALA A 112 5.22 -0.17 7.93
N THR A 113 5.90 -0.97 7.12
CA THR A 113 6.23 -0.64 5.72
C THR A 113 5.36 -1.32 4.69
N LEU A 114 4.45 -2.23 5.09
CA LEU A 114 3.59 -2.99 4.17
C LEU A 114 2.78 -2.07 3.26
N ALA A 115 2.08 -1.09 3.83
CA ALA A 115 1.26 -0.15 3.06
C ALA A 115 2.09 0.67 2.07
N LEU A 116 3.29 1.12 2.46
CA LEU A 116 4.18 1.85 1.56
C LEU A 116 4.68 0.97 0.42
N GLY A 117 5.08 -0.27 0.70
CA GLY A 117 5.48 -1.22 -0.35
C GLY A 117 4.36 -1.47 -1.35
N THR A 118 3.14 -1.69 -0.84
CA THR A 118 1.95 -1.89 -1.67
C THR A 118 1.61 -0.64 -2.49
N LEU A 119 1.71 0.56 -1.89
CA LEU A 119 1.50 1.83 -2.60
C LEU A 119 2.51 2.04 -3.73
N LYS A 120 3.80 1.73 -3.49
CA LYS A 120 4.84 1.79 -4.54
C LYS A 120 4.53 0.85 -5.70
N MET A 121 4.05 -0.36 -5.41
CA MET A 121 3.65 -1.29 -6.46
C MET A 121 2.45 -0.76 -7.26
N ALA A 122 1.47 -0.13 -6.61
CA ALA A 122 0.35 0.52 -7.29
C ALA A 122 0.83 1.68 -8.17
N ALA A 123 1.70 2.55 -7.67
CA ALA A 123 2.29 3.65 -8.44
C ALA A 123 3.04 3.16 -9.67
N LYS A 124 3.88 2.14 -9.50
CA LYS A 124 4.62 1.50 -10.60
C LYS A 124 3.67 0.91 -11.64
N ARG A 125 2.59 0.25 -11.21
CA ARG A 125 1.57 -0.30 -12.12
C ARG A 125 0.98 0.80 -12.99
N ILE A 126 0.57 1.93 -12.41
CA ILE A 126 0.02 3.07 -13.15
C ILE A 126 1.03 3.58 -14.19
N GLN A 127 2.30 3.77 -13.80
CA GLN A 127 3.35 4.22 -14.71
C GLN A 127 3.59 3.26 -15.88
N VAL A 128 3.64 1.96 -15.61
CA VAL A 128 3.83 0.93 -16.63
C VAL A 128 2.64 0.92 -17.60
N HIS A 129 1.41 0.95 -17.10
CA HIS A 129 0.20 0.99 -17.93
C HIS A 129 0.18 2.21 -18.87
N ARG A 130 0.54 3.38 -18.36
CA ARG A 130 0.61 4.61 -19.18
C ARG A 130 1.61 4.47 -20.30
N ARG A 131 2.85 4.03 -19.99
CA ARG A 131 3.89 3.82 -21.03
C ARG A 131 3.49 2.79 -22.07
N LEU A 132 2.84 1.70 -21.67
CA LEU A 132 2.37 0.68 -22.59
C LEU A 132 1.24 1.18 -23.49
N ARG A 133 0.31 1.97 -22.97
CA ARG A 133 -0.76 2.61 -23.76
C ARG A 133 -0.18 3.63 -24.74
N GLU A 134 0.78 4.45 -24.33
CA GLU A 134 1.52 5.38 -25.19
C GLU A 134 2.27 4.66 -26.31
N ALA A 135 2.76 3.45 -26.05
CA ALA A 135 3.37 2.56 -27.03
C ALA A 135 2.35 1.80 -27.90
N GLY A 136 1.06 2.09 -27.79
CA GLY A 136 -0.01 1.50 -28.61
C GLY A 136 -0.44 0.08 -28.19
N ARG A 137 -0.11 -0.37 -26.96
CA ARG A 137 -0.55 -1.67 -26.47
C ARG A 137 -2.02 -1.63 -26.06
N SER A 138 -2.73 -2.71 -26.36
CA SER A 138 -4.10 -2.91 -25.90
C SER A 138 -4.17 -3.22 -24.41
N ASP A 139 -5.32 -2.96 -23.77
CA ASP A 139 -5.52 -3.28 -22.36
C ASP A 139 -5.40 -4.80 -22.06
N GLN A 140 -5.68 -5.67 -23.06
CA GLN A 140 -5.48 -7.11 -22.90
C GLN A 140 -4.00 -7.47 -22.85
N GLU A 141 -3.18 -6.94 -23.76
CA GLU A 141 -1.73 -7.16 -23.76
C GLU A 141 -1.09 -6.63 -22.47
N ILE A 142 -1.58 -5.51 -21.95
CA ILE A 142 -1.12 -4.93 -20.67
C ILE A 142 -1.41 -5.88 -19.52
N ARG A 143 -2.63 -6.43 -19.41
CA ARG A 143 -2.99 -7.41 -18.37
C ARG A 143 -2.14 -8.68 -18.46
N ASP A 144 -1.87 -9.19 -19.65
CA ASP A 144 -1.07 -10.40 -19.83
C ASP A 144 0.39 -10.18 -19.42
N LEU A 145 0.95 -9.01 -19.73
CA LEU A 145 2.30 -8.60 -19.29
C LEU A 145 2.36 -8.45 -17.76
N GLU A 146 1.33 -7.89 -17.14
CA GLU A 146 1.26 -7.76 -15.67
C GLU A 146 1.25 -9.11 -14.99
N ARG A 147 0.43 -10.04 -15.47
CA ARG A 147 0.37 -11.39 -14.91
C ARG A 147 1.75 -12.06 -14.97
N ALA A 148 2.42 -12.00 -16.11
CA ALA A 148 3.76 -12.54 -16.26
C ALA A 148 4.80 -11.89 -15.33
N LEU A 149 4.69 -10.59 -15.07
CA LEU A 149 5.58 -9.85 -14.16
C LEU A 149 5.30 -10.15 -12.67
N MET A 150 4.05 -10.44 -12.30
CA MET A 150 3.67 -10.81 -10.94
C MET A 150 4.16 -12.22 -10.58
N ASP A 151 4.01 -13.17 -11.50
CA ASP A 151 4.47 -14.56 -11.32
C ASP A 151 5.99 -14.67 -11.10
N SER A 152 6.77 -13.72 -11.63
CA SER A 152 8.23 -13.72 -11.53
C SER A 152 8.80 -13.13 -10.23
N ARG A 153 7.96 -12.56 -9.33
CA ARG A 153 8.39 -11.78 -8.17
C ARG A 153 7.91 -12.33 -6.83
N ASN A 154 8.15 -13.60 -6.60
CA ASN A 154 7.92 -14.17 -5.28
C ASN A 154 9.08 -13.76 -4.33
N GLU A 155 9.09 -12.50 -3.86
CA GLU A 155 10.04 -12.09 -2.82
C GLU A 155 9.66 -12.72 -1.47
N PRO A 156 10.59 -13.41 -0.80
CA PRO A 156 10.30 -14.06 0.47
C PRO A 156 9.98 -13.03 1.55
N GLY A 157 8.75 -13.06 2.05
CA GLY A 157 8.31 -12.29 3.23
C GLY A 157 7.32 -11.15 2.98
N LEU A 158 7.06 -10.73 1.73
CA LEU A 158 5.96 -9.86 1.35
C LEU A 158 5.28 -10.44 0.13
N VAL A 159 3.96 -10.44 0.12
CA VAL A 159 3.13 -10.94 -0.98
C VAL A 159 2.34 -9.78 -1.55
N PHE A 160 2.36 -9.64 -2.88
CA PHE A 160 1.64 -8.60 -3.61
C PHE A 160 0.78 -9.23 -4.71
N GLY A 161 -0.26 -8.52 -5.13
CA GLY A 161 -1.13 -8.97 -6.22
C GLY A 161 -2.03 -10.15 -5.85
N GLU A 162 -2.30 -11.06 -6.80
CA GLU A 162 -3.24 -12.17 -6.65
C GLU A 162 -2.92 -13.10 -5.48
N ALA A 163 -1.65 -13.33 -5.17
CA ALA A 163 -1.23 -14.15 -4.04
C ALA A 163 -1.66 -13.58 -2.68
N ALA A 164 -1.87 -12.26 -2.56
CA ALA A 164 -2.39 -11.64 -1.35
C ALA A 164 -3.92 -11.83 -1.22
N GLU A 165 -4.63 -11.96 -2.33
CA GLU A 165 -6.08 -12.22 -2.35
C GLU A 165 -6.40 -13.67 -1.95
N GLU A 166 -5.59 -14.62 -2.37
CA GLU A 166 -5.76 -16.02 -2.01
C GLU A 166 -5.67 -16.25 -0.49
N GLN A 167 -4.82 -15.48 0.20
CA GLN A 167 -4.71 -15.54 1.66
C GLN A 167 -5.95 -15.01 2.39
N ARG A 168 -6.76 -14.15 1.77
CA ARG A 168 -8.06 -13.70 2.32
C ARG A 168 -9.12 -14.83 2.34
N GLY A 169 -9.07 -15.69 1.33
CA GLY A 169 -10.08 -16.76 1.18
C GLY A 169 -9.96 -17.87 2.24
N VAL A 170 -8.81 -18.04 2.85
CA VAL A 170 -8.54 -19.13 3.79
C VAL A 170 -8.94 -18.79 5.23
N GLY A 171 -9.09 -17.51 5.57
CA GLY A 171 -9.44 -17.06 6.93
C GLY A 171 -10.94 -16.98 7.24
N GLY A 172 -11.82 -17.30 6.28
CA GLY A 172 -13.28 -17.10 6.40
C GLY A 172 -14.11 -18.34 6.70
N ALA A 173 -13.50 -19.52 6.85
CA ALA A 173 -14.24 -20.76 7.00
C ALA A 173 -13.85 -21.53 8.27
N GLU A 174 -14.03 -20.92 9.45
CA GLU A 174 -14.20 -21.67 10.71
C GLU A 174 -14.65 -20.71 11.83
N ARG A 175 -15.98 -20.52 11.94
CA ARG A 175 -16.71 -20.40 13.22
C ARG A 175 -18.20 -20.51 13.01
#